data_bdfc564e078618795b2192f8be811466
#
_entry.id   bdfc564e078618795b2192f8be811466
#
_cell.length_a   1.000
_cell.length_b   1.000
_cell.length_c   1.000
_cell.angle_alpha   90.00
_cell.angle_beta   90.00
_cell.angle_gamma   90.00
#
_symmetry.space_group_name_H-M   'P 1'
#
loop_
_entity.id
_entity.type
_entity.pdbx_description
1 polymer ?
#
loop_
_entity_poly.entity_id
_entity_poly.type
_entity_poly.pdbx_seq_one_letter_code
_entity_poly.pdbx_strand_id
1 'polypeptide(L)'
;MVIFMSKQEEITVSFEELRAAIAGYVIALAIGFTLYALMITLPTGKYWLPYGEVAAKAVTDAFYRLVWFIEDMTEAQFYASVPAGIFLCVFGLIAWYLDKIKSKYAGFSISYGTGLWPWVFVAQTLGLFVSVYVCNYLEVLAHTDFGWVPTFVPFVSIPPAVIFVYGKGWKNVLTGAVLGGIVGFPIAWFVIDKLLRPWELPAVIGNVTGMWVGTIAVLEICRYLPWMKLPSSSNPSKEEKKDPPQIKITVTWFLRRVLADFTEAQFWGNEIASLGMIFGAILSWFLDPKHIAYASVLFPAIFASQVVGSATGILLYLKWWKIKGWYPTFVPVVSVGPAVVLTFGGSISVILAGGILGGMIGPVVADLIIRSLPKGWHPVIGNTFSMAFTTALVVSIIRYFWAFGLV
;
A
#
# COMPACT_ATOMS: atom_id res chain seq x y z
N MET A 1 -31.35 10.14 12.66
CA MET A 1 -30.23 9.34 13.19
C MET A 1 -30.65 7.96 13.69
N VAL A 2 -31.85 7.76 14.20
CA VAL A 2 -32.32 6.48 14.78
C VAL A 2 -32.71 5.41 13.73
N ILE A 3 -33.20 5.78 12.54
CA ILE A 3 -33.69 4.83 11.52
C ILE A 3 -32.53 4.15 10.74
N PHE A 4 -31.32 4.72 10.74
CA PHE A 4 -30.16 4.14 10.04
C PHE A 4 -29.46 3.02 10.84
N MET A 5 -29.62 2.96 12.14
CA MET A 5 -29.04 1.90 12.99
C MET A 5 -29.75 0.55 12.84
N SER A 6 -31.06 0.54 12.54
CA SER A 6 -31.88 -0.68 12.58
C SER A 6 -31.60 -1.67 11.43
N LYS A 7 -31.13 -1.21 10.24
CA LYS A 7 -30.79 -2.11 9.13
C LYS A 7 -29.35 -2.63 9.14
N GLN A 8 -28.44 -1.97 9.83
CA GLN A 8 -27.03 -2.41 9.95
C GLN A 8 -26.82 -3.46 11.05
N GLU A 9 -27.72 -3.58 12.01
CA GLU A 9 -27.62 -4.57 13.07
C GLU A 9 -27.96 -6.00 12.62
N GLU A 10 -28.68 -6.18 11.50
CA GLU A 10 -29.09 -7.50 10.96
C GLU A 10 -28.01 -8.21 10.14
N ILE A 11 -26.90 -7.52 9.73
CA ILE A 11 -25.85 -8.20 8.97
C ILE A 11 -24.93 -8.94 9.94
N THR A 12 -25.13 -10.24 10.03
CA THR A 12 -24.31 -11.15 10.83
C THR A 12 -23.38 -11.97 9.96
N VAL A 13 -22.24 -12.38 10.52
CA VAL A 13 -21.38 -13.41 9.93
C VAL A 13 -21.92 -14.76 10.38
N SER A 14 -22.31 -15.62 9.44
CA SER A 14 -22.79 -16.95 9.78
C SER A 14 -21.68 -17.85 10.31
N PHE A 15 -22.05 -18.92 10.99
CA PHE A 15 -21.06 -19.89 11.51
C PHE A 15 -20.27 -20.55 10.37
N GLU A 16 -20.90 -20.83 9.23
CA GLU A 16 -20.22 -21.37 8.04
C GLU A 16 -19.21 -20.37 7.45
N GLU A 17 -19.57 -19.09 7.39
CA GLU A 17 -18.68 -18.03 6.93
C GLU A 17 -17.49 -17.85 7.87
N LEU A 18 -17.72 -17.91 9.19
CA LEU A 18 -16.64 -17.83 10.18
C LEU A 18 -15.68 -19.02 10.06
N ARG A 19 -16.22 -20.24 9.90
CA ARG A 19 -15.40 -21.45 9.67
C ARG A 19 -14.59 -21.31 8.38
N ALA A 20 -15.20 -20.83 7.29
CA ALA A 20 -14.51 -20.58 6.03
C ALA A 20 -13.39 -19.54 6.17
N ALA A 21 -13.64 -18.46 6.92
CA ALA A 21 -12.64 -17.43 7.20
C ALA A 21 -11.47 -17.97 8.04
N ILE A 22 -11.75 -18.76 9.10
CA ILE A 22 -10.70 -19.39 9.90
C ILE A 22 -9.86 -20.36 9.05
N ALA A 23 -10.50 -21.18 8.21
CA ALA A 23 -9.79 -22.04 7.27
C ALA A 23 -8.92 -21.23 6.29
N GLY A 24 -9.47 -20.15 5.73
CA GLY A 24 -8.74 -19.22 4.87
C GLY A 24 -7.54 -18.58 5.57
N TYR A 25 -7.71 -18.18 6.83
CA TYR A 25 -6.63 -17.63 7.66
C TYR A 25 -5.49 -18.64 7.84
N VAL A 26 -5.81 -19.86 8.27
CA VAL A 26 -4.80 -20.92 8.46
C VAL A 26 -4.06 -21.23 7.17
N ILE A 27 -4.79 -21.34 6.04
CA ILE A 27 -4.19 -21.60 4.73
C ILE A 27 -3.31 -20.43 4.28
N ALA A 28 -3.75 -19.18 4.46
CA ALA A 28 -2.94 -18.00 4.13
C ALA A 28 -1.63 -17.98 4.92
N LEU A 29 -1.69 -18.24 6.23
CA LEU A 29 -0.48 -18.33 7.06
C LEU A 29 0.41 -19.50 6.64
N ALA A 30 -0.17 -20.68 6.39
CA ALA A 30 0.59 -21.82 5.93
C ALA A 30 1.35 -21.53 4.62
N ILE A 31 0.68 -20.91 3.63
CA ILE A 31 1.33 -20.47 2.38
C ILE A 31 2.42 -19.43 2.67
N GLY A 32 2.11 -18.40 3.46
CA GLY A 32 3.06 -17.32 3.79
C GLY A 32 4.33 -17.84 4.46
N PHE A 33 4.18 -18.70 5.48
CA PHE A 33 5.32 -19.27 6.19
C PHE A 33 6.05 -20.37 5.38
N THR A 34 5.37 -21.08 4.49
CA THR A 34 6.03 -22.00 3.55
C THR A 34 6.92 -21.23 2.58
N LEU A 35 6.42 -20.14 2.00
CA LEU A 35 7.22 -19.28 1.12
C LEU A 35 8.39 -18.64 1.89
N TYR A 36 8.14 -18.16 3.11
CA TYR A 36 9.21 -17.68 4.00
C TYR A 36 10.30 -18.74 4.18
N ALA A 37 9.93 -19.97 4.58
CA ALA A 37 10.86 -21.06 4.80
C ALA A 37 11.64 -21.41 3.52
N LEU A 38 10.97 -21.48 2.37
CA LEU A 38 11.63 -21.74 1.08
C LEU A 38 12.65 -20.65 0.75
N MET A 39 12.29 -19.37 0.94
CA MET A 39 13.19 -18.25 0.66
C MET A 39 14.43 -18.24 1.56
N ILE A 40 14.33 -18.62 2.81
CA ILE A 40 15.49 -18.64 3.73
C ILE A 40 16.34 -19.91 3.65
N THR A 41 15.81 -20.99 3.06
CA THR A 41 16.50 -22.29 2.98
C THR A 41 17.11 -22.59 1.62
N LEU A 42 16.48 -22.12 0.54
CA LEU A 42 16.95 -22.36 -0.81
C LEU A 42 18.13 -21.43 -1.18
N PRO A 43 19.07 -21.90 -1.98
CA PRO A 43 20.22 -21.09 -2.39
C PRO A 43 19.78 -19.89 -3.24
N THR A 44 20.42 -18.75 -3.03
CA THR A 44 20.22 -17.52 -3.78
C THR A 44 21.43 -17.21 -4.65
N GLY A 45 21.20 -16.44 -5.72
CA GLY A 45 22.25 -15.97 -6.60
C GLY A 45 22.90 -14.66 -6.15
N LYS A 46 23.78 -14.15 -7.03
CA LYS A 46 24.34 -12.80 -7.01
C LYS A 46 24.40 -12.31 -8.46
N TYR A 47 23.25 -12.42 -9.13
CA TYR A 47 23.14 -12.23 -10.59
C TYR A 47 22.44 -10.93 -10.96
N TRP A 48 22.20 -10.05 -9.99
CA TRP A 48 21.49 -8.80 -10.20
C TRP A 48 22.21 -7.63 -9.52
N LEU A 49 21.76 -6.39 -9.81
CA LEU A 49 22.34 -5.17 -9.26
C LEU A 49 22.02 -5.06 -7.76
N PRO A 50 23.00 -4.98 -6.85
CA PRO A 50 22.71 -4.73 -5.44
C PRO A 50 22.08 -3.34 -5.24
N TYR A 51 21.11 -3.22 -4.35
CA TYR A 51 20.42 -1.95 -4.05
C TYR A 51 21.38 -0.80 -3.73
N GLY A 52 22.42 -1.06 -2.92
CA GLY A 52 23.42 -0.04 -2.57
C GLY A 52 24.21 0.50 -3.79
N GLU A 53 24.40 -0.31 -4.83
CA GLU A 53 25.01 0.15 -6.08
C GLU A 53 24.05 1.06 -6.86
N VAL A 54 22.75 0.67 -6.90
CA VAL A 54 21.70 1.50 -7.51
C VAL A 54 21.62 2.85 -6.83
N ALA A 55 21.51 2.87 -5.50
CA ALA A 55 21.44 4.10 -4.71
C ALA A 55 22.67 5.00 -4.93
N ALA A 56 23.87 4.43 -4.98
CA ALA A 56 25.11 5.19 -5.19
C ALA A 56 25.21 5.85 -6.57
N LYS A 57 24.62 5.23 -7.60
CA LYS A 57 24.78 5.67 -9.01
C LYS A 57 23.54 6.36 -9.58
N ALA A 58 22.35 6.22 -8.98
CA ALA A 58 21.09 6.75 -9.52
C ALA A 58 21.11 8.29 -9.70
N VAL A 59 21.91 9.01 -8.93
CA VAL A 59 22.05 10.48 -9.06
C VAL A 59 22.75 10.86 -10.34
N THR A 60 23.79 10.13 -10.75
CA THR A 60 24.72 10.52 -11.84
C THR A 60 24.56 9.70 -13.13
N ASP A 61 23.99 8.51 -13.04
CA ASP A 61 23.86 7.59 -14.17
C ASP A 61 22.39 7.38 -14.56
N ALA A 62 22.08 7.59 -15.83
CA ALA A 62 20.71 7.50 -16.35
C ALA A 62 20.12 6.08 -16.29
N PHE A 63 20.95 5.04 -16.46
CA PHE A 63 20.50 3.66 -16.35
C PHE A 63 20.10 3.31 -14.91
N TYR A 64 20.94 3.66 -13.93
CA TYR A 64 20.64 3.42 -12.52
C TYR A 64 19.47 4.29 -12.03
N ARG A 65 19.28 5.48 -12.58
CA ARG A 65 18.09 6.32 -12.33
C ARG A 65 16.82 5.67 -12.87
N LEU A 66 16.86 5.02 -14.03
CA LEU A 66 15.74 4.24 -14.55
C LEU A 66 15.47 3.01 -13.69
N VAL A 67 16.49 2.34 -13.22
CA VAL A 67 16.37 1.22 -12.26
C VAL A 67 15.65 1.68 -11.01
N TRP A 68 16.10 2.76 -10.37
CA TRP A 68 15.46 3.38 -9.20
C TRP A 68 13.99 3.72 -9.47
N PHE A 69 13.68 4.34 -10.60
CA PHE A 69 12.32 4.69 -10.98
C PHE A 69 11.37 3.48 -11.04
N ILE A 70 11.87 2.33 -11.50
CA ILE A 70 11.09 1.08 -11.52
C ILE A 70 10.98 0.47 -10.12
N GLU A 71 12.03 0.52 -9.32
CA GLU A 71 12.05 0.08 -7.92
C GLU A 71 11.02 0.84 -7.07
N ASP A 72 10.91 2.15 -7.26
CA ASP A 72 9.95 3.03 -6.58
C ASP A 72 8.48 2.58 -6.75
N MET A 73 8.13 1.88 -7.84
CA MET A 73 6.77 1.40 -8.07
C MET A 73 6.31 0.34 -7.05
N THR A 74 7.25 -0.35 -6.39
CA THR A 74 6.97 -1.38 -5.37
C THR A 74 7.47 -1.03 -3.99
N GLU A 75 7.90 0.21 -3.80
CA GLU A 75 8.45 0.66 -2.53
C GLU A 75 7.41 0.78 -1.42
N ALA A 76 6.15 1.03 -1.76
CA ALA A 76 5.07 1.01 -0.78
C ALA A 76 4.92 -0.35 -0.06
N GLN A 77 5.33 -1.45 -0.71
CA GLN A 77 5.40 -2.77 -0.11
C GLN A 77 6.77 -3.05 0.55
N PHE A 78 7.68 -2.08 0.56
CA PHE A 78 9.07 -2.22 1.02
C PHE A 78 9.89 -3.19 0.18
N TYR A 79 9.50 -3.38 -1.09
CA TYR A 79 10.23 -4.28 -1.98
C TYR A 79 11.36 -3.55 -2.69
N ALA A 80 11.13 -2.35 -3.22
CA ALA A 80 12.12 -1.58 -3.99
C ALA A 80 12.87 -2.50 -4.96
N SER A 81 12.16 -3.06 -5.94
CA SER A 81 12.67 -4.15 -6.79
C SER A 81 12.23 -4.00 -8.23
N VAL A 82 13.21 -4.04 -9.16
CA VAL A 82 12.95 -3.97 -10.61
C VAL A 82 12.07 -5.12 -11.10
N PRO A 83 12.38 -6.41 -10.81
CA PRO A 83 11.49 -7.49 -11.21
C PRO A 83 10.07 -7.31 -10.67
N ALA A 84 9.91 -6.93 -9.38
CA ALA A 84 8.60 -6.70 -8.80
C ALA A 84 7.85 -5.55 -9.51
N GLY A 85 8.50 -4.44 -9.82
CA GLY A 85 7.92 -3.29 -10.54
C GLY A 85 7.46 -3.65 -11.96
N ILE A 86 8.30 -4.36 -12.71
CA ILE A 86 7.95 -4.81 -14.07
C ILE A 86 6.74 -5.75 -14.03
N PHE A 87 6.76 -6.76 -13.15
CA PHE A 87 5.65 -7.72 -13.04
C PHE A 87 4.38 -7.06 -12.49
N LEU A 88 4.49 -6.09 -11.56
CA LEU A 88 3.36 -5.27 -11.13
C LEU A 88 2.67 -4.60 -12.33
N CYS A 89 3.44 -3.92 -13.18
CA CYS A 89 2.91 -3.21 -14.35
C CYS A 89 2.28 -4.18 -15.37
N VAL A 90 2.96 -5.26 -15.71
CA VAL A 90 2.48 -6.27 -16.68
C VAL A 90 1.19 -6.93 -16.19
N PHE A 91 1.18 -7.39 -14.94
CA PHE A 91 0.00 -8.06 -14.37
C PHE A 91 -1.13 -7.08 -14.05
N GLY A 92 -0.82 -5.81 -13.76
CA GLY A 92 -1.80 -4.73 -13.70
C GLY A 92 -2.51 -4.50 -15.02
N LEU A 93 -1.76 -4.48 -16.13
CA LEU A 93 -2.34 -4.40 -17.49
C LEU A 93 -3.22 -5.63 -17.81
N ILE A 94 -2.76 -6.83 -17.45
CA ILE A 94 -3.53 -8.07 -17.61
C ILE A 94 -4.84 -7.98 -16.78
N ALA A 95 -4.74 -7.58 -15.52
CA ALA A 95 -5.90 -7.44 -14.64
C ALA A 95 -6.92 -6.44 -15.19
N TRP A 96 -6.44 -5.27 -15.65
CA TRP A 96 -7.29 -4.28 -16.28
C TRP A 96 -7.95 -4.78 -17.55
N TYR A 97 -7.21 -5.48 -18.42
CA TYR A 97 -7.76 -6.03 -19.65
C TYR A 97 -8.84 -7.08 -19.36
N LEU A 98 -8.59 -8.00 -18.42
CA LEU A 98 -9.55 -9.01 -18.00
C LEU A 98 -10.81 -8.40 -17.38
N ASP A 99 -10.67 -7.35 -16.57
CA ASP A 99 -11.80 -6.63 -15.97
C ASP A 99 -12.60 -5.89 -17.06
N LYS A 100 -11.94 -5.24 -18.02
CA LYS A 100 -12.57 -4.56 -19.15
C LYS A 100 -13.42 -5.49 -20.01
N ILE A 101 -12.96 -6.71 -20.28
CA ILE A 101 -13.71 -7.71 -21.04
C ILE A 101 -14.68 -8.54 -20.19
N LYS A 102 -14.81 -8.20 -18.88
CA LYS A 102 -15.64 -8.93 -17.91
C LYS A 102 -15.34 -10.43 -17.85
N SER A 103 -14.07 -10.78 -17.92
CA SER A 103 -13.61 -12.16 -17.84
C SER A 103 -13.91 -12.75 -16.46
N LYS A 104 -14.29 -14.03 -16.41
CA LYS A 104 -14.41 -14.78 -15.14
C LYS A 104 -13.09 -14.88 -14.35
N TYR A 105 -11.98 -14.59 -14.99
CA TYR A 105 -10.65 -14.60 -14.38
C TYR A 105 -10.15 -13.21 -13.98
N ALA A 106 -10.98 -12.16 -14.10
CA ALA A 106 -10.57 -10.78 -13.80
C ALA A 106 -10.16 -10.56 -12.33
N GLY A 107 -10.58 -11.44 -11.43
CA GLY A 107 -10.37 -11.21 -10.02
C GLY A 107 -11.32 -10.17 -9.43
N PHE A 108 -10.89 -9.48 -8.36
CA PHE A 108 -11.57 -8.27 -7.91
C PHE A 108 -11.38 -7.17 -8.95
N SER A 109 -12.42 -6.38 -9.19
CA SER A 109 -12.35 -5.31 -10.20
C SER A 109 -11.24 -4.31 -9.83
N ILE A 110 -10.27 -4.14 -10.73
CA ILE A 110 -9.11 -3.28 -10.49
C ILE A 110 -9.55 -1.82 -10.27
N SER A 111 -8.89 -1.11 -9.36
CA SER A 111 -9.29 0.24 -8.93
C SER A 111 -10.78 0.32 -8.57
N TYR A 112 -11.23 -0.70 -7.80
CA TYR A 112 -12.57 -0.77 -7.20
C TYR A 112 -13.72 -0.77 -8.24
N GLY A 113 -13.47 -1.19 -9.47
CA GLY A 113 -14.47 -1.24 -10.54
C GLY A 113 -14.91 0.13 -11.06
N THR A 114 -14.18 1.19 -10.76
CA THR A 114 -14.49 2.55 -11.21
C THR A 114 -14.21 2.79 -12.70
N GLY A 115 -13.45 1.89 -13.34
CA GLY A 115 -12.94 2.08 -14.70
C GLY A 115 -11.86 3.16 -14.82
N LEU A 116 -11.36 3.69 -13.71
CA LEU A 116 -10.36 4.76 -13.68
C LEU A 116 -8.92 4.25 -13.74
N TRP A 117 -8.67 2.95 -13.66
CA TRP A 117 -7.33 2.39 -13.56
C TRP A 117 -6.32 2.94 -14.58
N PRO A 118 -6.62 3.09 -15.90
CA PRO A 118 -5.63 3.63 -16.84
C PRO A 118 -5.21 5.07 -16.50
N TRP A 119 -6.15 5.88 -16.02
CA TRP A 119 -5.90 7.26 -15.61
C TRP A 119 -5.12 7.34 -14.31
N VAL A 120 -5.44 6.45 -13.37
CA VAL A 120 -4.71 6.27 -12.12
C VAL A 120 -3.26 5.90 -12.42
N PHE A 121 -3.03 4.86 -13.23
CA PHE A 121 -1.70 4.38 -13.57
C PHE A 121 -0.85 5.44 -14.27
N VAL A 122 -1.42 6.18 -15.23
CA VAL A 122 -0.72 7.27 -15.91
C VAL A 122 -0.40 8.41 -14.93
N ALA A 123 -1.35 8.81 -14.08
CA ALA A 123 -1.12 9.87 -13.10
C ALA A 123 -0.03 9.50 -12.08
N GLN A 124 -0.02 8.25 -11.58
CA GLN A 124 0.99 7.70 -10.69
C GLN A 124 2.37 7.75 -11.32
N THR A 125 2.49 7.19 -12.53
CA THR A 125 3.76 7.12 -13.26
C THR A 125 4.32 8.50 -13.59
N LEU A 126 3.47 9.43 -14.03
CA LEU A 126 3.88 10.82 -14.28
C LEU A 126 4.23 11.56 -12.99
N GLY A 127 3.52 11.32 -11.88
CA GLY A 127 3.87 11.90 -10.58
C GLY A 127 5.23 11.43 -10.08
N LEU A 128 5.51 10.14 -10.23
CA LEU A 128 6.82 9.58 -9.95
C LEU A 128 7.90 10.17 -10.88
N PHE A 129 7.61 10.30 -12.17
CA PHE A 129 8.50 10.96 -13.13
C PHE A 129 8.82 12.41 -12.72
N VAL A 130 7.83 13.16 -12.29
CA VAL A 130 8.05 14.53 -11.80
C VAL A 130 8.97 14.51 -10.57
N SER A 131 8.76 13.62 -9.60
CA SER A 131 9.60 13.49 -8.41
C SER A 131 11.05 13.16 -8.76
N VAL A 132 11.27 12.13 -9.58
CA VAL A 132 12.60 11.57 -9.87
C VAL A 132 13.39 12.39 -10.90
N TYR A 133 12.71 12.83 -11.98
CA TYR A 133 13.40 13.45 -13.13
C TYR A 133 13.23 14.97 -13.23
N VAL A 134 12.05 15.50 -12.88
CA VAL A 134 11.80 16.94 -13.01
C VAL A 134 12.29 17.70 -11.79
N CYS A 135 11.87 17.27 -10.59
CA CYS A 135 12.31 17.85 -9.34
C CYS A 135 13.71 17.36 -8.91
N ASN A 136 14.19 16.28 -9.52
CA ASN A 136 15.48 15.66 -9.22
C ASN A 136 15.70 15.40 -7.72
N TYR A 137 14.67 14.93 -7.00
CA TYR A 137 14.76 14.69 -5.56
C TYR A 137 15.77 13.59 -5.19
N LEU A 138 16.21 12.78 -6.14
CA LEU A 138 17.35 11.87 -5.98
C LEU A 138 18.64 12.58 -5.55
N GLU A 139 18.82 13.86 -5.87
CA GLU A 139 20.00 14.64 -5.46
C GLU A 139 20.20 14.59 -3.94
N VAL A 140 19.12 14.44 -3.17
CA VAL A 140 19.18 14.33 -1.71
C VAL A 140 20.00 13.11 -1.27
N LEU A 141 20.09 12.02 -2.08
CA LEU A 141 20.95 10.87 -1.79
C LEU A 141 22.42 11.25 -1.64
N ALA A 142 22.89 12.25 -2.40
CA ALA A 142 24.26 12.74 -2.30
C ALA A 142 24.57 13.48 -0.99
N HIS A 143 23.54 13.85 -0.23
CA HIS A 143 23.62 14.69 0.96
C HIS A 143 23.07 13.99 2.22
N THR A 144 22.80 12.70 2.15
CA THR A 144 22.29 11.89 3.27
C THR A 144 23.05 10.57 3.39
N ASP A 145 23.12 10.05 4.61
CA ASP A 145 23.67 8.74 4.94
C ASP A 145 22.62 7.61 4.97
N PHE A 146 21.34 7.92 4.66
CA PHE A 146 20.29 6.93 4.66
C PHE A 146 20.41 5.89 3.54
N GLY A 147 21.12 6.20 2.43
CA GLY A 147 21.19 5.36 1.24
C GLY A 147 19.84 5.16 0.54
N TRP A 148 18.84 5.97 0.88
CA TRP A 148 17.46 5.90 0.43
C TRP A 148 16.76 7.26 0.60
N VAL A 149 15.77 7.56 -0.27
CA VAL A 149 14.92 8.76 -0.22
C VAL A 149 13.51 8.47 -0.74
N PRO A 150 12.45 9.15 -0.21
CA PRO A 150 11.05 8.81 -0.46
C PRO A 150 10.51 9.33 -1.81
N THR A 151 11.21 9.13 -2.91
CA THR A 151 10.79 9.57 -4.25
C THR A 151 9.50 8.92 -4.74
N PHE A 152 9.16 7.75 -4.23
CA PHE A 152 7.99 6.94 -4.59
C PHE A 152 6.65 7.50 -4.10
N VAL A 153 6.65 8.41 -3.11
CA VAL A 153 5.43 8.93 -2.46
C VAL A 153 4.33 9.32 -3.45
N PRO A 154 4.62 10.02 -4.56
CA PRO A 154 3.58 10.36 -5.55
C PRO A 154 2.96 9.15 -6.25
N PHE A 155 3.67 8.04 -6.38
CA PHE A 155 3.15 6.86 -7.06
C PHE A 155 1.95 6.23 -6.33
N VAL A 156 1.90 6.34 -5.01
CA VAL A 156 0.92 5.65 -4.17
C VAL A 156 0.04 6.58 -3.33
N SER A 157 -0.09 7.87 -3.67
CA SER A 157 -0.86 8.80 -2.83
C SER A 157 -1.62 9.88 -3.58
N ILE A 158 -0.99 11.02 -3.84
CA ILE A 158 -1.64 12.25 -4.28
C ILE A 158 -2.20 12.14 -5.70
N PRO A 159 -1.43 11.75 -6.73
CA PRO A 159 -1.94 11.67 -8.10
C PRO A 159 -3.15 10.73 -8.24
N PRO A 160 -3.14 9.48 -7.72
CA PRO A 160 -4.32 8.64 -7.79
C PRO A 160 -5.51 9.20 -7.01
N ALA A 161 -5.30 9.83 -5.84
CA ALA A 161 -6.38 10.46 -5.09
C ALA A 161 -7.07 11.57 -5.89
N VAL A 162 -6.31 12.40 -6.61
CA VAL A 162 -6.85 13.42 -7.50
C VAL A 162 -7.72 12.80 -8.60
N ILE A 163 -7.28 11.69 -9.20
CA ILE A 163 -8.07 10.99 -10.23
C ILE A 163 -9.38 10.42 -9.65
N PHE A 164 -9.35 9.86 -8.45
CA PHE A 164 -10.57 9.35 -7.82
C PHE A 164 -11.56 10.45 -7.44
N VAL A 165 -11.07 11.63 -7.07
CA VAL A 165 -11.93 12.77 -6.68
C VAL A 165 -12.45 13.53 -7.90
N TYR A 166 -11.61 13.80 -8.90
CA TYR A 166 -11.96 14.67 -10.05
C TYR A 166 -12.27 13.90 -11.33
N GLY A 167 -12.07 12.58 -11.33
CA GLY A 167 -12.38 11.72 -12.47
C GLY A 167 -11.30 11.72 -13.56
N LYS A 168 -11.64 11.07 -14.68
CA LYS A 168 -10.79 10.93 -15.86
C LYS A 168 -10.54 12.26 -16.57
N GLY A 169 -9.39 12.40 -17.22
CA GLY A 169 -9.07 13.53 -18.09
C GLY A 169 -7.63 14.03 -17.92
N TRP A 170 -7.01 14.46 -19.02
CA TRP A 170 -5.61 14.87 -19.02
C TRP A 170 -5.32 16.06 -18.09
N LYS A 171 -6.25 17.00 -17.94
CA LYS A 171 -6.10 18.12 -17.00
C LYS A 171 -5.97 17.61 -15.56
N ASN A 172 -6.80 16.64 -15.18
CA ASN A 172 -6.77 16.03 -13.84
C ASN A 172 -5.48 15.21 -13.63
N VAL A 173 -5.08 14.44 -14.66
CA VAL A 173 -3.84 13.65 -14.64
C VAL A 173 -2.63 14.56 -14.45
N LEU A 174 -2.48 15.59 -15.31
CA LEU A 174 -1.32 16.47 -15.24
C LEU A 174 -1.29 17.27 -13.93
N THR A 175 -2.45 17.79 -13.49
CA THR A 175 -2.53 18.52 -12.21
C THR A 175 -2.14 17.61 -11.04
N GLY A 176 -2.73 16.42 -10.95
CA GLY A 176 -2.41 15.46 -9.90
C GLY A 176 -0.95 15.01 -9.92
N ALA A 177 -0.42 14.71 -11.11
CA ALA A 177 0.97 14.27 -11.28
C ALA A 177 1.97 15.37 -10.91
N VAL A 178 1.79 16.59 -11.42
CA VAL A 178 2.73 17.70 -11.16
C VAL A 178 2.67 18.11 -9.69
N LEU A 179 1.49 18.39 -9.14
CA LEU A 179 1.37 18.80 -7.75
C LEU A 179 1.78 17.67 -6.79
N GLY A 180 1.39 16.43 -7.07
CA GLY A 180 1.77 15.28 -6.26
C GLY A 180 3.27 15.02 -6.27
N GLY A 181 3.90 15.10 -7.45
CA GLY A 181 5.34 14.93 -7.61
C GLY A 181 6.15 16.01 -6.89
N ILE A 182 5.65 17.26 -6.87
CA ILE A 182 6.32 18.38 -6.19
C ILE A 182 6.14 18.34 -4.67
N VAL A 183 4.92 18.02 -4.19
CA VAL A 183 4.53 18.24 -2.77
C VAL A 183 4.86 17.05 -1.89
N GLY A 184 4.69 15.81 -2.38
CA GLY A 184 4.76 14.61 -1.54
C GLY A 184 6.13 14.38 -0.90
N PHE A 185 7.18 14.44 -1.71
CA PHE A 185 8.55 14.20 -1.27
C PHE A 185 9.03 15.20 -0.19
N PRO A 186 8.94 16.53 -0.38
CA PRO A 186 9.50 17.47 0.62
C PRO A 186 8.86 17.33 2.00
N ILE A 187 7.54 17.06 2.06
CA ILE A 187 6.86 16.86 3.33
C ILE A 187 7.35 15.56 3.99
N ALA A 188 7.41 14.46 3.22
CA ALA A 188 7.91 13.18 3.73
C ALA A 188 9.35 13.31 4.24
N TRP A 189 10.23 13.91 3.45
CA TRP A 189 11.64 14.08 3.79
C TRP A 189 11.84 14.97 5.02
N PHE A 190 11.11 16.09 5.12
CA PHE A 190 11.16 16.95 6.30
C PHE A 190 10.80 16.18 7.58
N VAL A 191 9.74 15.40 7.54
CA VAL A 191 9.31 14.59 8.70
C VAL A 191 10.37 13.54 9.04
N ILE A 192 10.90 12.83 8.04
CA ILE A 192 11.94 11.80 8.25
C ILE A 192 13.18 12.40 8.87
N ASP A 193 13.75 13.40 8.23
CA ASP A 193 15.06 13.95 8.60
C ASP A 193 15.02 14.79 9.89
N LYS A 194 13.96 15.60 10.08
CA LYS A 194 13.88 16.54 11.21
C LYS A 194 13.11 16.02 12.41
N LEU A 195 12.10 15.17 12.21
CA LEU A 195 11.23 14.74 13.30
C LEU A 195 11.48 13.30 13.73
N LEU A 196 11.71 12.38 12.79
CA LEU A 196 11.80 10.94 13.12
C LEU A 196 13.22 10.48 13.42
N ARG A 197 14.20 11.00 12.69
CA ARG A 197 15.60 10.63 12.84
C ARG A 197 16.13 10.80 14.28
N PRO A 198 15.84 11.91 14.99
CA PRO A 198 16.30 12.08 16.38
C PRO A 198 15.70 11.04 17.36
N TRP A 199 14.58 10.42 17.01
CA TRP A 199 13.89 9.42 17.82
C TRP A 199 14.10 7.99 17.32
N GLU A 200 14.88 7.81 16.27
CA GLU A 200 15.11 6.53 15.60
C GLU A 200 13.81 5.82 15.22
N LEU A 201 12.79 6.58 14.84
CA LEU A 201 11.51 6.04 14.40
C LEU A 201 11.57 5.67 12.91
N PRO A 202 10.79 4.64 12.48
CA PRO A 202 10.81 4.17 11.11
C PRO A 202 10.44 5.27 10.10
N ALA A 203 11.22 5.37 9.01
CA ALA A 203 11.03 6.37 7.95
C ALA A 203 9.64 6.29 7.29
N VAL A 204 8.99 5.12 7.28
CA VAL A 204 7.64 4.97 6.74
C VAL A 204 6.62 5.90 7.39
N ILE A 205 6.78 6.27 8.67
CA ILE A 205 5.92 7.24 9.35
C ILE A 205 5.96 8.59 8.61
N GLY A 206 7.16 9.00 8.17
CA GLY A 206 7.33 10.22 7.37
C GLY A 206 6.78 10.08 5.96
N ASN A 207 6.98 8.92 5.31
CA ASN A 207 6.44 8.66 3.98
C ASN A 207 4.92 8.83 3.96
N VAL A 208 4.23 8.10 4.84
CA VAL A 208 2.76 8.16 4.90
C VAL A 208 2.26 9.50 5.44
N THR A 209 3.07 10.23 6.22
CA THR A 209 2.76 11.62 6.59
C THR A 209 2.83 12.54 5.38
N GLY A 210 3.84 12.42 4.53
CA GLY A 210 3.90 13.11 3.24
C GLY A 210 2.70 12.81 2.35
N MET A 211 2.20 11.56 2.40
CA MET A 211 1.03 11.13 1.65
C MET A 211 -0.25 11.82 2.13
N TRP A 212 -0.60 11.76 3.42
CA TRP A 212 -1.87 12.34 3.87
C TRP A 212 -1.85 13.86 3.91
N VAL A 213 -0.76 14.49 4.40
CA VAL A 213 -0.63 15.96 4.40
C VAL A 213 -0.59 16.50 2.98
N GLY A 214 0.21 15.87 2.12
CA GLY A 214 0.30 16.26 0.71
C GLY A 214 -1.01 16.09 -0.03
N THR A 215 -1.78 15.02 0.25
CA THR A 215 -3.11 14.82 -0.37
C THR A 215 -4.07 15.92 0.06
N ILE A 216 -4.12 16.29 1.35
CA ILE A 216 -4.94 17.39 1.83
C ILE A 216 -4.56 18.69 1.09
N ALA A 217 -3.27 19.04 1.11
CA ALA A 217 -2.78 20.27 0.48
C ALA A 217 -3.13 20.34 -1.00
N VAL A 218 -2.91 19.27 -1.75
CA VAL A 218 -3.18 19.24 -3.20
C VAL A 218 -4.68 19.23 -3.49
N LEU A 219 -5.50 18.49 -2.75
CA LEU A 219 -6.95 18.53 -2.95
C LEU A 219 -7.52 19.91 -2.64
N GLU A 220 -7.02 20.62 -1.62
CA GLU A 220 -7.41 22.01 -1.37
C GLU A 220 -6.98 22.96 -2.50
N ILE A 221 -5.73 22.85 -2.98
CA ILE A 221 -5.27 23.62 -4.16
C ILE A 221 -6.19 23.36 -5.37
N CYS A 222 -6.53 22.10 -5.63
CA CYS A 222 -7.40 21.73 -6.75
C CYS A 222 -8.77 22.42 -6.72
N ARG A 223 -9.32 22.74 -5.54
CA ARG A 223 -10.61 23.43 -5.39
C ARG A 223 -10.59 24.85 -5.99
N TYR A 224 -9.43 25.49 -6.02
CA TYR A 224 -9.26 26.84 -6.54
C TYR A 224 -8.87 26.88 -8.02
N LEU A 225 -8.55 25.71 -8.63
CA LEU A 225 -8.16 25.65 -10.03
C LEU A 225 -9.42 25.59 -10.94
N PRO A 226 -9.62 26.54 -11.87
CA PRO A 226 -10.87 26.65 -12.62
C PRO A 226 -11.15 25.47 -13.56
N TRP A 227 -10.12 24.69 -13.89
CA TRP A 227 -10.25 23.48 -14.72
C TRP A 227 -10.49 22.20 -13.92
N MET A 228 -10.29 22.22 -12.60
CA MET A 228 -10.52 21.09 -11.69
C MET A 228 -11.98 21.12 -11.25
N LYS A 229 -12.84 20.42 -12.00
CA LYS A 229 -14.26 20.35 -11.68
C LYS A 229 -14.59 18.97 -11.14
N LEU A 230 -15.28 18.93 -10.00
CA LEU A 230 -15.86 17.68 -9.52
C LEU A 230 -16.79 17.11 -10.59
N PRO A 231 -16.81 15.79 -10.80
CA PRO A 231 -17.76 15.18 -11.70
C PRO A 231 -19.16 15.68 -11.32
N SER A 232 -19.93 16.17 -12.32
CA SER A 232 -21.31 16.53 -12.09
C SER A 232 -21.99 15.29 -11.52
N SER A 233 -22.43 15.36 -10.27
CA SER A 233 -23.26 14.32 -9.68
C SER A 233 -24.48 14.20 -10.59
N SER A 234 -24.58 13.12 -11.34
CA SER A 234 -25.84 12.73 -11.95
C SER A 234 -26.84 12.69 -10.80
N ASN A 235 -27.74 13.65 -10.77
CA ASN A 235 -28.85 13.89 -9.85
C ASN A 235 -28.79 13.04 -8.56
N PRO A 236 -28.52 13.65 -7.38
CA PRO A 236 -28.49 12.91 -6.10
C PRO A 236 -29.81 12.21 -5.76
N SER A 237 -30.86 12.48 -6.55
CA SER A 237 -32.16 11.82 -6.45
C SER A 237 -32.25 10.47 -7.19
N LYS A 238 -31.21 10.05 -7.93
CA LYS A 238 -31.15 8.77 -8.69
C LYS A 238 -29.93 7.92 -8.43
N GLU A 239 -29.11 8.18 -7.42
CA GLU A 239 -28.30 7.11 -6.84
C GLU A 239 -29.30 6.18 -6.16
N GLU A 240 -29.82 5.21 -6.91
CA GLU A 240 -30.35 4.00 -6.33
C GLU A 240 -29.31 3.58 -5.26
N LYS A 241 -29.73 3.58 -3.99
CA LYS A 241 -28.97 2.96 -2.92
C LYS A 241 -28.80 1.50 -3.34
N LYS A 242 -27.74 1.22 -4.11
CA LYS A 242 -27.37 -0.18 -4.35
C LYS A 242 -27.11 -0.76 -2.99
N ASP A 243 -27.92 -1.73 -2.62
CA ASP A 243 -27.64 -2.51 -1.42
C ASP A 243 -26.16 -2.91 -1.46
N PRO A 244 -25.45 -2.82 -0.31
CA PRO A 244 -24.05 -3.20 -0.26
C PRO A 244 -23.90 -4.60 -0.89
N PRO A 245 -22.87 -4.83 -1.72
CA PRO A 245 -22.69 -6.11 -2.36
C PRO A 245 -22.72 -7.21 -1.30
N GLN A 246 -23.59 -8.19 -1.47
CA GLN A 246 -23.68 -9.31 -0.52
C GLN A 246 -22.40 -10.15 -0.64
N ILE A 247 -21.39 -9.78 0.14
CA ILE A 247 -20.15 -10.54 0.21
C ILE A 247 -20.43 -11.89 0.89
N LYS A 248 -20.28 -12.98 0.13
CA LYS A 248 -20.25 -14.31 0.69
C LYS A 248 -18.81 -14.67 1.06
N ILE A 249 -18.56 -14.85 2.36
CA ILE A 249 -17.25 -15.20 2.87
C ILE A 249 -17.00 -16.69 2.64
N THR A 250 -16.03 -16.98 1.79
CA THR A 250 -15.55 -18.34 1.49
C THR A 250 -14.04 -18.39 1.67
N VAL A 251 -13.46 -19.58 1.74
CA VAL A 251 -11.99 -19.73 1.79
C VAL A 251 -11.33 -19.03 0.59
N THR A 252 -11.89 -19.23 -0.61
CA THR A 252 -11.37 -18.60 -1.83
C THR A 252 -11.47 -17.08 -1.76
N TRP A 253 -12.60 -16.50 -1.29
CA TRP A 253 -12.74 -15.06 -1.10
C TRP A 253 -11.69 -14.54 -0.14
N PHE A 254 -11.47 -15.23 0.98
CA PHE A 254 -10.50 -14.83 2.00
C PHE A 254 -9.07 -14.76 1.42
N LEU A 255 -8.63 -15.83 0.74
CA LEU A 255 -7.29 -15.89 0.14
C LEU A 255 -7.10 -14.83 -0.95
N ARG A 256 -8.11 -14.64 -1.80
CA ARG A 256 -8.09 -13.59 -2.82
C ARG A 256 -8.02 -12.21 -2.19
N ARG A 257 -8.71 -11.98 -1.07
CA ARG A 257 -8.67 -10.68 -0.38
C ARG A 257 -7.31 -10.42 0.24
N VAL A 258 -6.69 -11.42 0.88
CA VAL A 258 -5.30 -11.30 1.36
C VAL A 258 -4.36 -10.90 0.22
N LEU A 259 -4.46 -11.54 -0.94
CA LEU A 259 -3.65 -11.17 -2.10
C LEU A 259 -3.93 -9.74 -2.57
N ALA A 260 -5.20 -9.34 -2.70
CA ALA A 260 -5.55 -8.02 -3.21
C ALA A 260 -5.05 -6.87 -2.31
N ASP A 261 -4.92 -7.10 -1.00
CA ASP A 261 -4.36 -6.12 -0.06
C ASP A 261 -2.92 -5.69 -0.43
N PHE A 262 -2.16 -6.52 -1.12
CA PHE A 262 -0.80 -6.20 -1.54
C PHE A 262 -0.71 -5.09 -2.60
N THR A 263 -1.76 -4.85 -3.38
CA THR A 263 -1.80 -3.75 -4.37
C THR A 263 -2.80 -2.65 -4.04
N GLU A 264 -3.37 -2.65 -2.83
CA GLU A 264 -4.24 -1.57 -2.36
C GLU A 264 -3.49 -0.23 -2.24
N ALA A 265 -2.20 -0.23 -1.88
CA ALA A 265 -1.40 0.99 -1.80
C ALA A 265 -1.30 1.70 -3.16
N GLN A 266 -1.27 0.96 -4.26
CA GLN A 266 -1.33 1.52 -5.61
C GLN A 266 -2.76 1.89 -6.03
N PHE A 267 -3.76 1.74 -5.17
CA PHE A 267 -5.18 1.92 -5.49
C PHE A 267 -5.69 0.90 -6.53
N TRP A 268 -5.05 -0.24 -6.64
CA TRP A 268 -5.42 -1.28 -7.60
C TRP A 268 -6.30 -2.36 -6.98
N GLY A 269 -5.96 -2.84 -5.78
CA GLY A 269 -6.75 -3.79 -4.99
C GLY A 269 -7.15 -5.06 -5.74
N ASN A 270 -6.22 -5.62 -6.54
CA ASN A 270 -6.48 -6.74 -7.44
C ASN A 270 -5.47 -7.87 -7.22
N GLU A 271 -5.96 -9.09 -7.05
CA GLU A 271 -5.13 -10.25 -6.74
C GLU A 271 -4.21 -10.69 -7.89
N ILE A 272 -4.59 -10.43 -9.16
CA ILE A 272 -3.73 -10.77 -10.31
C ILE A 272 -2.51 -9.86 -10.33
N ALA A 273 -2.73 -8.56 -10.18
CA ALA A 273 -1.64 -7.59 -10.08
C ALA A 273 -0.71 -7.91 -8.90
N SER A 274 -1.29 -8.30 -7.77
CA SER A 274 -0.54 -8.70 -6.56
C SER A 274 0.28 -9.97 -6.79
N LEU A 275 -0.29 -10.99 -7.43
CA LEU A 275 0.42 -12.23 -7.76
C LEU A 275 1.63 -11.94 -8.66
N GLY A 276 1.46 -11.07 -9.67
CA GLY A 276 2.58 -10.66 -10.53
C GLY A 276 3.68 -9.97 -9.71
N MET A 277 3.33 -8.98 -8.92
CA MET A 277 4.28 -8.24 -8.08
C MET A 277 5.02 -9.17 -7.09
N ILE A 278 4.29 -10.04 -6.38
CA ILE A 278 4.87 -11.00 -5.43
C ILE A 278 5.80 -11.98 -6.16
N PHE A 279 5.39 -12.50 -7.33
CA PHE A 279 6.24 -13.37 -8.13
C PHE A 279 7.54 -12.66 -8.53
N GLY A 280 7.46 -11.41 -9.01
CA GLY A 280 8.64 -10.60 -9.34
C GLY A 280 9.53 -10.33 -8.12
N ALA A 281 8.94 -10.12 -6.93
CA ALA A 281 9.67 -9.93 -5.69
C ALA A 281 10.40 -11.21 -5.23
N ILE A 282 9.75 -12.38 -5.32
CA ILE A 282 10.37 -13.68 -5.03
C ILE A 282 11.48 -13.97 -6.03
N LEU A 283 11.25 -13.70 -7.32
CA LEU A 283 12.28 -13.82 -8.34
C LEU A 283 13.49 -12.95 -8.04
N SER A 284 13.26 -11.70 -7.64
CA SER A 284 14.31 -10.76 -7.23
C SER A 284 15.13 -11.31 -6.06
N TRP A 285 14.48 -11.87 -5.05
CA TRP A 285 15.15 -12.50 -3.92
C TRP A 285 16.08 -13.62 -4.32
N PHE A 286 15.64 -14.50 -5.23
CA PHE A 286 16.47 -15.61 -5.70
C PHE A 286 17.57 -15.17 -6.67
N LEU A 287 17.37 -14.07 -7.41
CA LEU A 287 18.42 -13.49 -8.24
C LEU A 287 19.53 -12.84 -7.40
N ASP A 288 19.16 -12.00 -6.43
CA ASP A 288 20.08 -11.39 -5.48
C ASP A 288 19.33 -10.84 -4.26
N PRO A 289 19.51 -11.41 -3.05
CA PRO A 289 18.88 -10.90 -1.84
C PRO A 289 19.26 -9.45 -1.47
N LYS A 290 20.38 -8.95 -2.01
CA LYS A 290 20.85 -7.57 -1.81
C LYS A 290 20.24 -6.57 -2.79
N HIS A 291 19.41 -7.01 -3.72
CA HIS A 291 18.67 -6.11 -4.61
C HIS A 291 17.36 -5.63 -3.96
N ILE A 292 16.64 -6.52 -3.29
CA ILE A 292 15.29 -6.27 -2.75
C ILE A 292 15.33 -5.79 -1.30
N ALA A 293 14.29 -5.08 -0.88
CA ALA A 293 14.09 -4.61 0.50
C ALA A 293 15.31 -3.86 1.07
N TYR A 294 15.85 -2.92 0.29
CA TYR A 294 16.96 -2.03 0.66
C TYR A 294 18.25 -2.78 1.04
N ALA A 295 18.51 -3.91 0.43
CA ALA A 295 19.62 -4.81 0.76
C ALA A 295 19.61 -5.33 2.23
N SER A 296 18.48 -5.23 2.92
CA SER A 296 18.35 -5.63 4.34
C SER A 296 18.44 -7.14 4.56
N VAL A 297 18.26 -7.93 3.49
CA VAL A 297 18.14 -9.40 3.56
C VAL A 297 16.93 -9.86 4.40
N LEU A 298 15.94 -8.98 4.63
CA LEU A 298 14.76 -9.25 5.43
C LEU A 298 13.48 -9.46 4.60
N PHE A 299 13.57 -9.45 3.26
CA PHE A 299 12.39 -9.61 2.40
C PHE A 299 11.50 -10.80 2.77
N PRO A 300 12.01 -12.02 3.07
CA PRO A 300 11.16 -13.14 3.46
C PRO A 300 10.32 -12.84 4.70
N ALA A 301 10.93 -12.21 5.71
CA ALA A 301 10.25 -11.83 6.95
C ALA A 301 9.24 -10.69 6.73
N ILE A 302 9.58 -9.71 5.90
CA ILE A 302 8.67 -8.64 5.47
C ILE A 302 7.43 -9.27 4.83
N PHE A 303 7.61 -10.13 3.83
CA PHE A 303 6.51 -10.81 3.15
C PHE A 303 5.63 -11.62 4.12
N ALA A 304 6.24 -12.40 5.01
CA ALA A 304 5.48 -13.16 6.01
C ALA A 304 4.67 -12.24 6.94
N SER A 305 5.25 -11.14 7.42
CA SER A 305 4.55 -10.16 8.27
C SER A 305 3.36 -9.49 7.56
N GLN A 306 3.49 -9.25 6.27
CA GLN A 306 2.42 -8.71 5.43
C GLN A 306 1.23 -9.67 5.31
N VAL A 307 1.52 -10.96 5.07
CA VAL A 307 0.48 -12.01 5.03
C VAL A 307 -0.23 -12.12 6.39
N VAL A 308 0.53 -12.14 7.50
CA VAL A 308 -0.04 -12.16 8.85
C VAL A 308 -0.93 -10.94 9.09
N GLY A 309 -0.46 -9.75 8.71
CA GLY A 309 -1.19 -8.50 8.94
C GLY A 309 -2.50 -8.43 8.17
N SER A 310 -2.48 -8.71 6.86
CA SER A 310 -3.68 -8.76 6.03
C SER A 310 -4.67 -9.81 6.53
N ALA A 311 -4.21 -11.06 6.71
CA ALA A 311 -5.08 -12.15 7.14
C ALA A 311 -5.72 -11.87 8.50
N THR A 312 -4.97 -11.32 9.47
CA THR A 312 -5.49 -10.94 10.79
C THR A 312 -6.55 -9.84 10.67
N GLY A 313 -6.27 -8.78 9.88
CA GLY A 313 -7.24 -7.71 9.66
C GLY A 313 -8.52 -8.21 9.01
N ILE A 314 -8.43 -9.04 7.98
CA ILE A 314 -9.61 -9.61 7.31
C ILE A 314 -10.43 -10.47 8.28
N LEU A 315 -9.79 -11.37 9.04
CA LEU A 315 -10.48 -12.26 9.98
C LEU A 315 -11.22 -11.49 11.07
N LEU A 316 -10.58 -10.48 11.67
CA LEU A 316 -11.17 -9.70 12.76
C LEU A 316 -12.32 -8.81 12.30
N TYR A 317 -12.29 -8.34 11.06
CA TYR A 317 -13.23 -7.34 10.56
C TYR A 317 -14.20 -7.86 9.48
N LEU A 318 -14.51 -9.19 9.46
CA LEU A 318 -15.45 -9.82 8.54
C LEU A 318 -16.82 -9.13 8.49
N LYS A 319 -17.36 -8.74 9.66
CA LYS A 319 -18.63 -8.02 9.75
C LYS A 319 -18.57 -6.70 8.97
N TRP A 320 -17.47 -5.96 9.10
CA TRP A 320 -17.32 -4.68 8.43
C TRP A 320 -17.14 -4.83 6.91
N TRP A 321 -16.48 -5.89 6.46
CA TRP A 321 -16.43 -6.26 5.05
C TRP A 321 -17.83 -6.47 4.48
N LYS A 322 -18.70 -7.21 5.16
CA LYS A 322 -20.08 -7.44 4.73
C LYS A 322 -20.94 -6.18 4.73
N ILE A 323 -20.76 -5.30 5.71
CA ILE A 323 -21.56 -4.07 5.85
C ILE A 323 -21.13 -3.03 4.81
N LYS A 324 -19.82 -2.87 4.57
CA LYS A 324 -19.28 -1.75 3.79
C LYS A 324 -18.87 -2.12 2.37
N GLY A 325 -18.73 -3.41 2.08
CA GLY A 325 -18.19 -3.90 0.81
C GLY A 325 -16.68 -3.73 0.66
N TRP A 326 -16.05 -2.91 1.51
CA TRP A 326 -14.61 -2.68 1.58
C TRP A 326 -14.20 -2.27 3.00
N TYR A 327 -13.01 -2.69 3.45
CA TYR A 327 -12.44 -2.33 4.73
C TYR A 327 -10.90 -2.25 4.61
N PRO A 328 -10.21 -1.31 5.30
CA PRO A 328 -8.79 -1.02 5.04
C PRO A 328 -7.82 -2.02 5.69
N THR A 329 -8.01 -3.31 5.43
CA THR A 329 -7.18 -4.41 5.96
C THR A 329 -5.77 -4.45 5.39
N PHE A 330 -5.50 -3.68 4.36
CA PHE A 330 -4.17 -3.55 3.74
C PHE A 330 -3.20 -2.66 4.53
N VAL A 331 -3.68 -1.85 5.47
CA VAL A 331 -2.85 -0.91 6.25
C VAL A 331 -1.60 -1.58 6.84
N PRO A 332 -1.68 -2.73 7.54
CA PRO A 332 -0.48 -3.39 8.08
C PRO A 332 0.47 -3.93 7.02
N VAL A 333 -0.04 -4.24 5.81
CA VAL A 333 0.76 -4.81 4.70
C VAL A 333 1.82 -3.83 4.22
N VAL A 334 1.47 -2.55 4.16
CA VAL A 334 2.31 -1.50 3.58
C VAL A 334 2.81 -0.49 4.61
N SER A 335 2.80 -0.85 5.90
CA SER A 335 3.31 0.02 6.96
C SER A 335 3.85 -0.78 8.16
N VAL A 336 2.97 -1.20 9.07
CA VAL A 336 3.35 -1.71 10.40
C VAL A 336 4.19 -2.99 10.32
N GLY A 337 3.73 -4.00 9.57
CA GLY A 337 4.42 -5.29 9.47
C GLY A 337 5.86 -5.14 8.98
N PRO A 338 6.09 -4.57 7.78
CA PRO A 338 7.43 -4.31 7.27
C PRO A 338 8.30 -3.41 8.17
N ALA A 339 7.71 -2.34 8.73
CA ALA A 339 8.45 -1.43 9.60
C ALA A 339 8.96 -2.11 10.87
N VAL A 340 8.14 -2.96 11.48
CA VAL A 340 8.53 -3.74 12.68
C VAL A 340 9.65 -4.72 12.32
N VAL A 341 9.56 -5.41 11.20
CA VAL A 341 10.61 -6.34 10.73
C VAL A 341 11.92 -5.59 10.44
N LEU A 342 11.87 -4.45 9.75
CA LEU A 342 13.08 -3.66 9.46
C LEU A 342 13.71 -3.08 10.73
N THR A 343 12.90 -2.79 11.75
CA THR A 343 13.40 -2.20 13.01
C THR A 343 13.98 -3.24 13.98
N PHE A 344 13.34 -4.42 14.10
CA PHE A 344 13.65 -5.41 15.13
C PHE A 344 14.19 -6.73 14.57
N GLY A 345 14.30 -6.87 13.25
CA GLY A 345 14.80 -8.09 12.59
C GLY A 345 13.71 -9.08 12.19
N GLY A 346 14.12 -10.20 11.59
CA GLY A 346 13.22 -11.19 10.96
C GLY A 346 12.85 -12.39 11.81
N SER A 347 12.87 -12.31 13.16
CA SER A 347 12.43 -13.40 14.01
C SER A 347 10.93 -13.67 13.89
N ILE A 348 10.51 -14.89 14.16
CA ILE A 348 9.08 -15.28 14.09
C ILE A 348 8.22 -14.43 15.05
N SER A 349 8.72 -14.15 16.25
CA SER A 349 8.02 -13.28 17.21
C SER A 349 7.81 -11.86 16.67
N VAL A 350 8.81 -11.28 16.01
CA VAL A 350 8.73 -9.96 15.38
C VAL A 350 7.74 -9.96 14.20
N ILE A 351 7.80 -10.98 13.34
CA ILE A 351 6.87 -11.17 12.21
C ILE A 351 5.42 -11.21 12.73
N LEU A 352 5.15 -12.03 13.74
CA LEU A 352 3.82 -12.17 14.32
C LEU A 352 3.37 -10.91 15.05
N ALA A 353 4.24 -10.30 15.87
CA ALA A 353 3.90 -9.07 16.60
C ALA A 353 3.54 -7.93 15.65
N GLY A 354 4.39 -7.65 14.65
CA GLY A 354 4.12 -6.59 13.66
C GLY A 354 2.86 -6.84 12.85
N GLY A 355 2.67 -8.07 12.35
CA GLY A 355 1.50 -8.43 11.56
C GLY A 355 0.21 -8.41 12.38
N ILE A 356 0.16 -9.08 13.54
CA ILE A 356 -1.05 -9.17 14.36
C ILE A 356 -1.45 -7.80 14.90
N LEU A 357 -0.53 -7.07 15.57
CA LEU A 357 -0.85 -5.74 16.11
C LEU A 357 -1.24 -4.76 15.02
N GLY A 358 -0.53 -4.78 13.88
CA GLY A 358 -0.89 -3.98 12.72
C GLY A 358 -2.28 -4.30 12.19
N GLY A 359 -2.60 -5.60 12.03
CA GLY A 359 -3.91 -6.08 11.57
C GLY A 359 -5.06 -5.77 12.53
N MET A 360 -4.78 -5.74 13.84
CA MET A 360 -5.77 -5.39 14.86
C MET A 360 -6.06 -3.88 14.90
N ILE A 361 -5.04 -3.04 14.85
CA ILE A 361 -5.18 -1.60 15.14
C ILE A 361 -5.40 -0.80 13.85
N GLY A 362 -4.61 -1.07 12.82
CA GLY A 362 -4.58 -0.26 11.59
C GLY A 362 -5.93 -0.05 10.93
N PRO A 363 -6.71 -1.11 10.63
CA PRO A 363 -8.00 -0.96 9.97
C PRO A 363 -9.02 -0.14 10.76
N VAL A 364 -9.02 -0.26 12.10
CA VAL A 364 -9.93 0.50 12.96
C VAL A 364 -9.60 1.98 12.95
N VAL A 365 -8.32 2.32 13.13
CA VAL A 365 -7.87 3.72 13.11
C VAL A 365 -8.17 4.35 11.75
N ALA A 366 -7.89 3.64 10.65
CA ALA A 366 -8.21 4.12 9.30
C ALA A 366 -9.70 4.41 9.15
N ASP A 367 -10.56 3.48 9.54
CA ASP A 367 -12.00 3.62 9.44
C ASP A 367 -12.56 4.78 10.29
N LEU A 368 -12.03 4.98 11.49
CA LEU A 368 -12.41 6.11 12.35
C LEU A 368 -12.07 7.45 11.70
N ILE A 369 -10.87 7.58 11.14
CA ILE A 369 -10.46 8.82 10.48
C ILE A 369 -11.27 9.04 9.19
N ILE A 370 -11.44 8.00 8.35
CA ILE A 370 -12.21 8.10 7.11
C ILE A 370 -13.63 8.62 7.37
N ARG A 371 -14.30 8.15 8.42
CA ARG A 371 -15.65 8.62 8.80
C ARG A 371 -15.67 10.07 9.26
N SER A 372 -14.56 10.59 9.73
CA SER A 372 -14.42 11.97 10.23
C SER A 372 -14.00 12.94 9.14
N LEU A 373 -13.64 12.46 7.94
CA LEU A 373 -13.19 13.31 6.84
C LEU A 373 -14.33 14.19 6.31
N PRO A 374 -14.04 15.45 5.92
CA PRO A 374 -14.98 16.29 5.20
C PRO A 374 -15.45 15.64 3.90
N LYS A 375 -16.67 15.97 3.47
CA LYS A 375 -17.20 15.51 2.18
C LYS A 375 -16.27 15.94 1.04
N GLY A 376 -16.00 15.03 0.11
CA GLY A 376 -15.15 15.29 -1.05
C GLY A 376 -13.65 15.07 -0.81
N TRP A 377 -13.26 14.65 0.39
CA TRP A 377 -11.90 14.21 0.66
C TRP A 377 -11.76 12.70 0.41
N HIS A 378 -10.59 12.28 -0.07
CA HIS A 378 -10.37 10.88 -0.42
C HIS A 378 -9.99 10.02 0.81
N PRO A 379 -10.52 8.79 0.95
CA PRO A 379 -10.21 7.88 2.06
C PRO A 379 -8.72 7.59 2.28
N VAL A 380 -7.87 7.80 1.27
CA VAL A 380 -6.41 7.64 1.42
C VAL A 380 -5.83 8.45 2.57
N ILE A 381 -6.40 9.61 2.87
CA ILE A 381 -5.98 10.46 3.99
C ILE A 381 -6.10 9.69 5.32
N GLY A 382 -7.24 9.03 5.54
CA GLY A 382 -7.44 8.22 6.75
C GLY A 382 -6.58 6.97 6.78
N ASN A 383 -6.40 6.32 5.63
CA ASN A 383 -5.55 5.13 5.52
C ASN A 383 -4.08 5.47 5.86
N THR A 384 -3.52 6.51 5.24
CA THR A 384 -2.10 6.87 5.43
C THR A 384 -1.85 7.54 6.79
N PHE A 385 -2.82 8.27 7.34
CA PHE A 385 -2.77 8.72 8.74
C PHE A 385 -2.72 7.51 9.69
N SER A 386 -3.59 6.51 9.47
CA SER A 386 -3.58 5.29 10.27
C SER A 386 -2.25 4.55 10.19
N MET A 387 -1.66 4.46 9.01
CA MET A 387 -0.32 3.87 8.82
C MET A 387 0.73 4.58 9.68
N ALA A 388 0.75 5.93 9.67
CA ALA A 388 1.66 6.70 10.50
C ALA A 388 1.46 6.43 11.99
N PHE A 389 0.22 6.62 12.46
CA PHE A 389 -0.13 6.47 13.87
C PHE A 389 0.11 5.04 14.39
N THR A 390 -0.41 4.04 13.66
CA THR A 390 -0.29 2.64 14.09
C THR A 390 1.15 2.16 14.06
N THR A 391 1.94 2.56 13.07
CA THR A 391 3.37 2.22 13.03
C THR A 391 4.12 2.82 14.21
N ALA A 392 3.92 4.12 14.48
CA ALA A 392 4.54 4.78 15.63
C ALA A 392 4.16 4.09 16.95
N LEU A 393 2.88 3.80 17.12
CA LEU A 393 2.36 3.14 18.32
C LEU A 393 2.95 1.73 18.50
N VAL A 394 2.86 0.88 17.47
CA VAL A 394 3.28 -0.53 17.56
C VAL A 394 4.80 -0.63 17.74
N VAL A 395 5.59 0.15 17.00
CA VAL A 395 7.05 0.16 17.16
C VAL A 395 7.44 0.62 18.56
N SER A 396 6.79 1.65 19.11
CA SER A 396 7.05 2.12 20.48
C SER A 396 6.67 1.09 21.54
N ILE A 397 5.55 0.39 21.37
CA ILE A 397 5.12 -0.70 22.26
C ILE A 397 6.14 -1.83 22.23
N ILE A 398 6.53 -2.32 21.05
CA ILE A 398 7.50 -3.43 20.93
C ILE A 398 8.85 -3.00 21.50
N ARG A 399 9.31 -1.77 21.23
CA ARG A 399 10.58 -1.23 21.78
C ARG A 399 10.56 -1.22 23.30
N TYR A 400 9.43 -0.82 23.91
CA TYR A 400 9.26 -0.85 25.36
C TYR A 400 9.39 -2.26 25.90
N PHE A 401 8.65 -3.24 25.37
CA PHE A 401 8.72 -4.63 25.82
C PHE A 401 10.09 -5.27 25.55
N TRP A 402 10.73 -4.94 24.45
CA TRP A 402 12.09 -5.39 24.14
C TRP A 402 13.11 -4.90 25.17
N ALA A 403 13.01 -3.65 25.61
CA ALA A 403 13.89 -3.07 26.62
C ALA A 403 13.77 -3.79 27.98
N PHE A 404 12.66 -4.46 28.25
CA PHE A 404 12.44 -5.26 29.47
C PHE A 404 12.67 -6.75 29.27
N GLY A 405 13.18 -7.19 28.12
CA GLY A 405 13.43 -8.60 27.81
C GLY A 405 12.18 -9.49 27.73
N LEU A 406 11.03 -8.88 27.40
CA LEU A 406 9.73 -9.56 27.36
C LEU A 406 9.32 -10.01 25.94
N VAL A 407 10.13 -9.72 24.92
CA VAL A 407 9.92 -10.10 23.50
C VAL A 407 11.22 -10.62 22.91
#